data_cfc7187d021ef96f417bab1c3ff024de
#
_entry.id   cfc7187d021ef96f417bab1c3ff024de
#
_cell.length_a   1.000
_cell.length_b   1.000
_cell.length_c   1.000
_cell.angle_alpha   90.00
_cell.angle_beta   90.00
_cell.angle_gamma   90.00
#
_symmetry.space_group_name_H-M   'P 1'
#
loop_
_entity.id
_entity.type
_entity.pdbx_description
1 polymer ?
#
loop_
_entity_poly.entity_id
_entity_poly.type
_entity_poly.pdbx_seq_one_letter_code
_entity_poly.pdbx_strand_id
1 'polypeptide(L)'
;MYLARDCPSPKWGASILVAMKIAAPWLLAAAAGLALALAMPGPGLTLSAILFPGLLLEAIERAPGRWRPGFLGWIAGTVFWVVTTNWVIPVMHDHGGLPQLAAVGCLLGMGAYLGVLWGFAAGLAAALPSGWRIWLFPVALIALGVLPRFPPYGFTWTGIASAFIDWPWLAASLPVWGATGLGWSVVAIGAGLWGLIRTETRIAGASALVVAGIALGVAILMSPAVVPTGEPVTVAAIQPGTSLEEKWDPSQSRAIAERVWSMTAAAAVQGADLVLWPESAIPYNLENDATYREMVESYARELDVEIVLN
;
A
#
# COMPACT_ATOMS: atom_id res chain seq x y z
N MET A 1 -65.23 24.06 -26.52
CA MET A 1 -64.55 22.79 -26.69
C MET A 1 -63.05 23.09 -26.80
N TYR A 2 -62.37 23.13 -25.65
CA TYR A 2 -60.91 23.45 -25.57
C TYR A 2 -60.15 22.12 -25.68
N LEU A 3 -59.38 21.97 -26.76
CA LEU A 3 -58.44 20.86 -26.93
C LEU A 3 -57.28 21.06 -25.97
N ALA A 4 -57.16 20.16 -24.98
CA ALA A 4 -55.96 20.04 -24.15
C ALA A 4 -54.81 19.62 -25.07
N ARG A 5 -53.83 20.50 -25.27
CA ARG A 5 -52.57 20.17 -25.92
C ARG A 5 -51.76 19.29 -24.96
N ASP A 6 -51.51 18.07 -25.35
CA ASP A 6 -50.56 17.19 -24.68
C ASP A 6 -49.20 17.90 -24.60
N CYS A 7 -48.83 18.35 -23.39
CA CYS A 7 -47.48 18.79 -23.11
C CYS A 7 -46.57 17.57 -23.12
N PRO A 8 -45.56 17.46 -24.00
CA PRO A 8 -44.64 16.35 -23.95
C PRO A 8 -43.86 16.43 -22.63
N SER A 9 -43.97 15.37 -21.83
CA SER A 9 -43.20 15.24 -20.61
C SER A 9 -41.72 15.44 -20.91
N PRO A 10 -40.98 16.20 -20.04
CA PRO A 10 -39.60 16.56 -20.35
C PRO A 10 -38.72 15.29 -20.44
N LYS A 11 -38.13 15.06 -21.61
CA LYS A 11 -37.20 13.92 -21.90
C LYS A 11 -35.89 13.99 -21.09
N TRP A 12 -35.72 15.02 -20.26
CA TRP A 12 -34.54 15.27 -19.46
C TRP A 12 -34.26 14.18 -18.41
N GLY A 13 -35.29 13.62 -17.79
CA GLY A 13 -35.11 12.55 -16.78
C GLY A 13 -34.54 11.26 -17.36
N ALA A 14 -34.98 10.90 -18.56
CA ALA A 14 -34.49 9.69 -19.25
C ALA A 14 -33.01 9.84 -19.66
N SER A 15 -32.62 11.02 -20.14
CA SER A 15 -31.22 11.29 -20.54
C SER A 15 -30.26 11.29 -19.33
N ILE A 16 -30.68 11.83 -18.19
CA ILE A 16 -29.90 11.82 -16.95
C ILE A 16 -29.72 10.38 -16.44
N LEU A 17 -30.79 9.58 -16.43
CA LEU A 17 -30.72 8.19 -15.99
C LEU A 17 -29.78 7.34 -16.86
N VAL A 18 -29.81 7.55 -18.18
CA VAL A 18 -28.89 6.89 -19.12
C VAL A 18 -27.46 7.30 -18.86
N ALA A 19 -27.19 8.60 -18.71
CA ALA A 19 -25.86 9.11 -18.38
C ALA A 19 -25.34 8.52 -17.05
N MET A 20 -26.17 8.46 -16.01
CA MET A 20 -25.82 7.85 -14.74
C MET A 20 -25.50 6.35 -14.86
N LYS A 21 -26.27 5.59 -15.65
CA LYS A 21 -25.99 4.16 -15.89
C LYS A 21 -24.67 3.94 -16.63
N ILE A 22 -24.30 4.84 -17.53
CA ILE A 22 -23.02 4.78 -18.26
C ILE A 22 -21.85 5.15 -17.36
N ALA A 23 -22.01 6.17 -16.50
CA ALA A 23 -20.96 6.66 -15.64
C ALA A 23 -20.72 5.78 -14.39
N ALA A 24 -21.76 5.10 -13.89
CA ALA A 24 -21.71 4.34 -12.65
C ALA A 24 -20.56 3.32 -12.56
N PRO A 25 -20.26 2.50 -13.58
CA PRO A 25 -19.13 1.55 -13.50
C PRO A 25 -17.78 2.24 -13.32
N TRP A 26 -17.56 3.36 -13.98
CA TRP A 26 -16.31 4.14 -13.90
C TRP A 26 -16.12 4.80 -12.55
N LEU A 27 -17.21 5.35 -11.99
CA LEU A 27 -17.21 5.92 -10.64
C LEU A 27 -16.99 4.85 -9.58
N LEU A 28 -17.61 3.67 -9.73
CA LEU A 28 -17.38 2.54 -8.82
C LEU A 28 -15.94 2.05 -8.86
N ALA A 29 -15.32 1.99 -10.05
CA ALA A 29 -13.92 1.61 -10.19
C ALA A 29 -12.99 2.64 -9.52
N ALA A 30 -13.22 3.92 -9.74
CA ALA A 30 -12.46 4.99 -9.07
C ALA A 30 -12.65 4.94 -7.55
N ALA A 31 -13.90 4.76 -7.08
CA ALA A 31 -14.22 4.61 -5.67
C ALA A 31 -13.56 3.37 -5.04
N ALA A 32 -13.43 2.26 -5.80
CA ALA A 32 -12.71 1.08 -5.35
C ALA A 32 -11.23 1.38 -5.08
N GLY A 33 -10.54 2.02 -6.02
CA GLY A 33 -9.15 2.43 -5.84
C GLY A 33 -8.96 3.39 -4.66
N LEU A 34 -9.86 4.37 -4.54
CA LEU A 34 -9.86 5.33 -3.42
C LEU A 34 -10.12 4.64 -2.08
N ALA A 35 -11.06 3.69 -2.02
CA ALA A 35 -11.36 2.95 -0.79
C ALA A 35 -10.13 2.20 -0.26
N LEU A 36 -9.37 1.55 -1.14
CA LEU A 36 -8.13 0.91 -0.73
C LEU A 36 -7.05 1.93 -0.36
N ALA A 37 -6.93 3.03 -1.07
CA ALA A 37 -5.96 4.08 -0.75
C ALA A 37 -6.23 4.71 0.64
N LEU A 38 -7.49 4.92 0.99
CA LEU A 38 -7.90 5.42 2.31
C LEU A 38 -7.65 4.42 3.44
N ALA A 39 -7.52 3.14 3.12
CA ALA A 39 -7.17 2.10 4.09
C ALA A 39 -5.68 2.10 4.47
N MET A 40 -4.81 2.68 3.63
CA MET A 40 -3.37 2.67 3.87
C MET A 40 -2.99 3.49 5.10
N PRO A 41 -1.79 3.22 5.70
CA PRO A 41 -1.22 4.06 6.74
C PRO A 41 -1.21 5.54 6.33
N GLY A 42 -1.57 6.41 7.25
CA GLY A 42 -1.80 7.83 7.01
C GLY A 42 -3.29 8.13 7.19
N PRO A 43 -4.18 7.91 6.21
CA PRO A 43 -5.63 8.04 6.42
C PRO A 43 -6.19 7.03 7.42
N GLY A 44 -5.69 5.79 7.41
CA GLY A 44 -5.97 4.78 8.44
C GLY A 44 -7.41 4.25 8.48
N LEU A 45 -8.21 4.46 7.41
CA LEU A 45 -9.57 3.92 7.34
C LEU A 45 -9.54 2.43 6.95
N THR A 46 -8.86 1.61 7.74
CA THR A 46 -8.51 0.21 7.48
C THR A 46 -9.66 -0.63 6.91
N LEU A 47 -10.88 -0.49 7.45
CA LEU A 47 -12.04 -1.27 6.98
C LEU A 47 -12.46 -0.94 5.54
N SER A 48 -12.05 0.20 4.98
CA SER A 48 -12.34 0.52 3.59
C SER A 48 -11.62 -0.40 2.59
N ALA A 49 -10.55 -1.10 3.02
CA ALA A 49 -9.90 -2.15 2.23
C ALA A 49 -10.85 -3.31 1.88
N ILE A 50 -11.82 -3.59 2.75
CA ILE A 50 -12.83 -4.65 2.52
C ILE A 50 -13.84 -4.22 1.46
N LEU A 51 -14.11 -2.92 1.32
CA LEU A 51 -15.05 -2.40 0.33
C LEU A 51 -14.49 -2.44 -1.09
N PHE A 52 -13.18 -2.28 -1.23
CA PHE A 52 -12.49 -2.21 -2.53
C PHE A 52 -12.88 -3.36 -3.49
N PRO A 53 -12.78 -4.67 -3.11
CA PRO A 53 -13.04 -5.75 -4.04
C PRO A 53 -14.52 -5.78 -4.48
N GLY A 54 -15.43 -5.51 -3.56
CA GLY A 54 -16.86 -5.46 -3.84
C GLY A 54 -17.23 -4.35 -4.81
N LEU A 55 -16.69 -3.14 -4.64
CA LEU A 55 -16.90 -2.02 -5.54
C LEU A 55 -16.39 -2.28 -6.94
N LEU A 56 -15.20 -2.89 -7.06
CA LEU A 56 -14.62 -3.21 -8.36
C LEU A 56 -15.37 -4.34 -9.08
N LEU A 57 -15.73 -5.40 -8.36
CA LEU A 57 -16.54 -6.49 -8.93
C LEU A 57 -17.92 -5.99 -9.38
N GLU A 58 -18.54 -5.09 -8.63
CA GLU A 58 -19.80 -4.45 -9.02
C GLU A 58 -19.63 -3.58 -10.27
N ALA A 59 -18.53 -2.86 -10.39
CA ALA A 59 -18.21 -2.09 -11.60
C ALA A 59 -18.10 -3.01 -12.83
N ILE A 60 -17.41 -4.15 -12.68
CA ILE A 60 -17.22 -5.15 -13.73
C ILE A 60 -18.56 -5.74 -14.17
N GLU A 61 -19.44 -6.09 -13.23
CA GLU A 61 -20.78 -6.63 -13.55
C GLU A 61 -21.64 -5.64 -14.32
N ARG A 62 -21.57 -4.36 -13.99
CA ARG A 62 -22.35 -3.30 -14.66
C ARG A 62 -21.83 -2.91 -16.04
N ALA A 63 -20.64 -3.30 -16.41
CA ALA A 63 -20.01 -2.94 -17.67
C ALA A 63 -19.47 -4.16 -18.42
N PRO A 64 -20.31 -5.11 -18.81
CA PRO A 64 -19.88 -6.29 -19.53
C PRO A 64 -19.24 -5.93 -20.88
N GLY A 65 -18.31 -6.74 -21.32
CA GLY A 65 -17.60 -6.58 -22.58
C GLY A 65 -16.16 -7.05 -22.49
N ARG A 66 -15.49 -7.18 -23.63
CA ARG A 66 -14.14 -7.78 -23.70
C ARG A 66 -13.07 -6.94 -22.98
N TRP A 67 -13.09 -5.62 -23.15
CA TRP A 67 -12.02 -4.73 -22.70
C TRP A 67 -12.40 -3.87 -21.47
N ARG A 68 -13.71 -3.61 -21.31
CA ARG A 68 -14.20 -2.73 -20.23
C ARG A 68 -13.75 -3.16 -18.83
N PRO A 69 -13.82 -4.45 -18.43
CA PRO A 69 -13.37 -4.88 -17.13
C PRO A 69 -11.91 -4.56 -16.86
N GLY A 70 -11.03 -4.76 -17.86
CA GLY A 70 -9.63 -4.40 -17.77
C GLY A 70 -9.41 -2.90 -17.55
N PHE A 71 -10.14 -2.05 -18.29
CA PHE A 71 -10.07 -0.60 -18.10
C PHE A 71 -10.58 -0.17 -16.71
N LEU A 72 -11.63 -0.80 -16.20
CA LEU A 72 -12.13 -0.52 -14.84
C LEU A 72 -11.10 -0.88 -13.77
N GLY A 73 -10.47 -2.05 -13.89
CA GLY A 73 -9.36 -2.43 -13.02
C GLY A 73 -8.17 -1.47 -13.12
N TRP A 74 -7.82 -1.05 -14.33
CA TRP A 74 -6.77 -0.08 -14.57
C TRP A 74 -7.06 1.28 -13.91
N ILE A 75 -8.30 1.78 -14.00
CA ILE A 75 -8.70 3.02 -13.31
C ILE A 75 -8.60 2.86 -11.80
N ALA A 76 -9.13 1.75 -11.25
CA ALA A 76 -9.05 1.49 -9.81
C ALA A 76 -7.58 1.47 -9.32
N GLY A 77 -6.71 0.76 -10.04
CA GLY A 77 -5.29 0.70 -9.74
C GLY A 77 -4.60 2.06 -9.89
N THR A 78 -4.89 2.80 -10.95
CA THR A 78 -4.34 4.15 -11.18
C THR A 78 -4.71 5.10 -10.04
N VAL A 79 -5.99 5.14 -9.65
CA VAL A 79 -6.46 5.97 -8.52
C VAL A 79 -5.76 5.57 -7.23
N PHE A 80 -5.68 4.27 -6.94
CA PHE A 80 -4.97 3.76 -5.75
C PHE A 80 -3.53 4.25 -5.73
N TRP A 81 -2.77 4.03 -6.79
CA TRP A 81 -1.35 4.40 -6.84
C TRP A 81 -1.13 5.91 -6.80
N VAL A 82 -1.90 6.69 -7.54
CA VAL A 82 -1.80 8.16 -7.53
C VAL A 82 -2.05 8.73 -6.13
N VAL A 83 -3.04 8.19 -5.41
CA VAL A 83 -3.36 8.67 -4.06
C VAL A 83 -2.30 8.24 -3.05
N THR A 84 -1.84 6.99 -3.09
CA THR A 84 -0.88 6.46 -2.10
C THR A 84 0.55 6.91 -2.31
N THR A 85 0.91 7.32 -3.53
CA THR A 85 2.27 7.76 -3.86
C THR A 85 2.36 9.26 -4.17
N ASN A 86 1.40 10.07 -3.71
CA ASN A 86 1.38 11.53 -3.95
C ASN A 86 2.63 12.25 -3.43
N TRP A 87 3.32 11.68 -2.44
CA TRP A 87 4.60 12.17 -1.91
C TRP A 87 5.71 12.24 -2.98
N VAL A 88 5.55 11.58 -4.12
CA VAL A 88 6.48 11.66 -5.26
C VAL A 88 6.52 13.09 -5.84
N ILE A 89 5.40 13.85 -5.76
CA ILE A 89 5.36 15.23 -6.28
C ILE A 89 6.37 16.13 -5.58
N PRO A 90 6.33 16.32 -4.24
CA PRO A 90 7.33 17.14 -3.56
C PRO A 90 8.76 16.61 -3.75
N VAL A 91 8.98 15.31 -3.76
CA VAL A 91 10.32 14.76 -4.01
C VAL A 91 10.86 15.17 -5.38
N MET A 92 10.05 15.07 -6.43
CA MET A 92 10.48 15.47 -7.78
C MET A 92 10.55 16.99 -7.97
N HIS A 93 9.68 17.74 -7.31
CA HIS A 93 9.63 19.19 -7.45
C HIS A 93 10.68 19.87 -6.57
N ASP A 94 10.63 19.63 -5.26
CA ASP A 94 11.42 20.37 -4.28
C ASP A 94 12.88 19.92 -4.28
N HIS A 95 13.14 18.61 -4.47
CA HIS A 95 14.49 18.07 -4.46
C HIS A 95 15.03 17.72 -5.84
N GLY A 96 14.14 17.32 -6.77
CA GLY A 96 14.54 16.98 -8.15
C GLY A 96 14.55 18.17 -9.10
N GLY A 97 14.07 19.35 -8.67
CA GLY A 97 14.04 20.57 -9.49
C GLY A 97 13.08 20.51 -10.69
N LEU A 98 12.18 19.53 -10.75
CA LEU A 98 11.21 19.43 -11.84
C LEU A 98 10.11 20.51 -11.65
N PRO A 99 9.62 21.11 -12.76
CA PRO A 99 8.40 21.92 -12.69
C PRO A 99 7.24 21.09 -12.12
N GLN A 100 6.41 21.70 -11.26
CA GLN A 100 5.32 21.02 -10.58
C GLN A 100 4.40 20.22 -11.52
N LEU A 101 4.10 20.79 -12.69
CA LEU A 101 3.27 20.11 -13.70
C LEU A 101 3.93 18.84 -14.24
N ALA A 102 5.24 18.84 -14.40
CA ALA A 102 6.00 17.68 -14.82
C ALA A 102 6.02 16.59 -13.72
N ALA A 103 6.20 16.98 -12.45
CA ALA A 103 6.13 16.07 -11.30
C ALA A 103 4.75 15.39 -11.19
N VAL A 104 3.66 16.17 -11.38
CA VAL A 104 2.29 15.60 -11.46
C VAL A 104 2.17 14.64 -12.65
N GLY A 105 2.71 14.97 -13.82
CA GLY A 105 2.71 14.11 -14.99
C GLY A 105 3.43 12.79 -14.73
N CYS A 106 4.57 12.81 -14.04
CA CYS A 106 5.32 11.61 -13.63
C CYS A 106 4.50 10.74 -12.68
N LEU A 107 3.85 11.35 -11.67
CA LEU A 107 2.97 10.62 -10.74
C LEU A 107 1.82 9.94 -11.47
N LEU A 108 1.13 10.65 -12.37
CA LEU A 108 0.03 10.09 -13.16
C LEU A 108 0.52 8.95 -14.07
N GLY A 109 1.67 9.13 -14.73
CA GLY A 109 2.31 8.10 -15.56
C GLY A 109 2.66 6.85 -14.77
N MET A 110 3.26 7.02 -13.59
CA MET A 110 3.61 5.93 -12.67
C MET A 110 2.36 5.20 -12.19
N GLY A 111 1.34 5.93 -11.73
CA GLY A 111 0.07 5.34 -11.29
C GLY A 111 -0.64 4.57 -12.40
N ALA A 112 -0.66 5.13 -13.62
CA ALA A 112 -1.24 4.47 -14.79
C ALA A 112 -0.46 3.20 -15.17
N TYR A 113 0.88 3.24 -15.10
CA TYR A 113 1.74 2.08 -15.37
C TYR A 113 1.51 0.95 -14.36
N LEU A 114 1.53 1.24 -13.07
CA LEU A 114 1.30 0.24 -12.01
C LEU A 114 -0.16 -0.26 -12.03
N GLY A 115 -1.10 0.59 -12.39
CA GLY A 115 -2.52 0.25 -12.55
C GLY A 115 -2.78 -0.81 -13.63
N VAL A 116 -1.87 -0.98 -14.60
CA VAL A 116 -2.01 -1.99 -15.67
C VAL A 116 -2.17 -3.40 -15.10
N LEU A 117 -1.45 -3.74 -14.04
CA LEU A 117 -1.55 -5.06 -13.39
C LEU A 117 -2.94 -5.32 -12.80
N TRP A 118 -3.57 -4.29 -12.25
CA TRP A 118 -4.96 -4.36 -11.78
C TRP A 118 -5.95 -4.53 -12.94
N GLY A 119 -5.65 -3.87 -14.05
CA GLY A 119 -6.40 -4.07 -15.30
C GLY A 119 -6.36 -5.52 -15.77
N PHE A 120 -5.19 -6.14 -15.75
CA PHE A 120 -5.05 -7.56 -16.08
C PHE A 120 -5.81 -8.46 -15.10
N ALA A 121 -5.71 -8.22 -13.78
CA ALA A 121 -6.43 -8.98 -12.78
C ALA A 121 -7.96 -8.92 -12.99
N ALA A 122 -8.48 -7.72 -13.22
CA ALA A 122 -9.92 -7.49 -13.50
C ALA A 122 -10.36 -8.14 -14.82
N GLY A 123 -9.54 -8.02 -15.86
CA GLY A 123 -9.79 -8.65 -17.17
C GLY A 123 -9.82 -10.18 -17.09
N LEU A 124 -8.86 -10.78 -16.41
CA LEU A 124 -8.81 -12.24 -16.16
C LEU A 124 -10.03 -12.71 -15.36
N ALA A 125 -10.37 -12.02 -14.29
CA ALA A 125 -11.53 -12.35 -13.47
C ALA A 125 -12.83 -12.27 -14.30
N ALA A 126 -12.97 -11.24 -15.13
CA ALA A 126 -14.15 -11.03 -15.96
C ALA A 126 -14.34 -12.09 -17.07
N ALA A 127 -13.27 -12.80 -17.43
CA ALA A 127 -13.36 -13.90 -18.41
C ALA A 127 -14.14 -15.11 -17.89
N LEU A 128 -14.39 -15.17 -16.57
CA LEU A 128 -15.12 -16.26 -15.92
C LEU A 128 -16.54 -15.84 -15.49
N PRO A 129 -17.46 -16.80 -15.29
CA PRO A 129 -18.76 -16.55 -14.69
C PRO A 129 -18.64 -15.90 -13.31
N SER A 130 -19.64 -15.11 -12.89
CA SER A 130 -19.63 -14.29 -11.68
C SER A 130 -19.23 -15.07 -10.39
N GLY A 131 -19.68 -16.32 -10.25
CA GLY A 131 -19.30 -17.17 -9.11
C GLY A 131 -17.81 -17.47 -9.05
N TRP A 132 -17.16 -17.71 -10.20
CA TRP A 132 -15.72 -17.96 -10.29
C TRP A 132 -14.87 -16.69 -10.15
N ARG A 133 -15.43 -15.52 -10.49
CA ARG A 133 -14.75 -14.22 -10.29
C ARG A 133 -14.39 -13.98 -8.83
N ILE A 134 -15.26 -14.39 -7.91
CA ILE A 134 -15.04 -14.27 -6.46
C ILE A 134 -13.73 -14.96 -6.03
N TRP A 135 -13.39 -16.07 -6.69
CA TRP A 135 -12.16 -16.83 -6.42
C TRP A 135 -10.96 -16.33 -7.21
N LEU A 136 -11.15 -16.11 -8.51
CA LEU A 136 -10.02 -15.75 -9.38
C LEU A 136 -9.54 -14.31 -9.15
N PHE A 137 -10.44 -13.37 -8.85
CA PHE A 137 -10.05 -11.97 -8.69
C PHE A 137 -9.03 -11.77 -7.55
N PRO A 138 -9.26 -12.27 -6.30
CA PRO A 138 -8.26 -12.20 -5.23
C PRO A 138 -6.93 -12.84 -5.62
N VAL A 139 -6.96 -14.02 -6.23
CA VAL A 139 -5.75 -14.73 -6.64
C VAL A 139 -4.99 -13.96 -7.72
N ALA A 140 -5.68 -13.51 -8.78
CA ALA A 140 -5.06 -12.77 -9.87
C ALA A 140 -4.48 -11.43 -9.40
N LEU A 141 -5.22 -10.69 -8.56
CA LEU A 141 -4.76 -9.40 -8.05
C LEU A 141 -3.50 -9.55 -7.22
N ILE A 142 -3.46 -10.51 -6.30
CA ILE A 142 -2.32 -10.74 -5.42
C ILE A 142 -1.13 -11.30 -6.20
N ALA A 143 -1.36 -12.28 -7.09
CA ALA A 143 -0.30 -12.86 -7.90
C ALA A 143 0.36 -11.82 -8.80
N LEU A 144 -0.42 -10.99 -9.50
CA LEU A 144 0.11 -9.89 -10.32
C LEU A 144 0.71 -8.78 -9.47
N GLY A 145 0.19 -8.54 -8.26
CA GLY A 145 0.74 -7.59 -7.29
C GLY A 145 2.12 -7.97 -6.73
N VAL A 146 2.59 -9.20 -6.94
CA VAL A 146 3.96 -9.61 -6.61
C VAL A 146 4.97 -9.18 -7.70
N LEU A 147 4.52 -9.01 -8.94
CA LEU A 147 5.42 -8.69 -10.07
C LEU A 147 6.24 -7.40 -9.86
N PRO A 148 5.72 -6.31 -9.28
CA PRO A 148 6.51 -5.11 -9.02
C PRO A 148 7.72 -5.32 -8.08
N ARG A 149 7.80 -6.46 -7.40
CA ARG A 149 8.96 -6.80 -6.53
C ARG A 149 10.19 -7.23 -7.33
N PHE A 150 10.02 -7.57 -8.62
CA PHE A 150 11.08 -8.07 -9.47
C PHE A 150 11.49 -7.05 -10.53
N PRO A 151 12.77 -7.06 -10.96
CA PRO A 151 13.18 -6.28 -12.12
C PRO A 151 12.30 -6.59 -13.36
N PRO A 152 12.04 -5.61 -14.21
CA PRO A 152 12.54 -4.23 -14.20
C PRO A 152 11.71 -3.25 -13.34
N TYR A 153 10.68 -3.72 -12.62
CA TYR A 153 9.75 -2.82 -11.92
C TYR A 153 10.33 -2.26 -10.62
N GLY A 154 10.85 -3.12 -9.73
CA GLY A 154 11.57 -2.71 -8.52
C GLY A 154 10.81 -1.81 -7.53
N PHE A 155 9.46 -1.77 -7.59
CA PHE A 155 8.65 -0.89 -6.75
C PHE A 155 7.72 -1.68 -5.83
N THR A 156 8.05 -1.72 -4.53
CA THR A 156 7.35 -2.54 -3.53
C THR A 156 6.67 -1.72 -2.45
N TRP A 157 6.31 -0.47 -2.75
CA TRP A 157 5.95 0.54 -1.75
C TRP A 157 4.72 0.19 -0.89
N THR A 158 3.64 -0.30 -1.47
CA THR A 158 2.41 -0.59 -0.74
C THR A 158 1.87 -1.97 -1.03
N GLY A 159 1.66 -2.76 0.02
CA GLY A 159 0.91 -4.01 -0.04
C GLY A 159 -0.44 -3.87 0.66
N ILE A 160 -1.47 -4.62 0.26
CA ILE A 160 -2.81 -4.58 0.88
C ILE A 160 -2.74 -4.88 2.37
N ALA A 161 -1.83 -5.75 2.79
CA ALA A 161 -1.61 -6.08 4.19
C ALA A 161 -1.17 -4.88 5.04
N SER A 162 -0.54 -3.87 4.44
CA SER A 162 -0.10 -2.65 5.15
C SER A 162 -1.27 -1.86 5.74
N ALA A 163 -2.49 -2.01 5.21
CA ALA A 163 -3.68 -1.41 5.78
C ALA A 163 -4.01 -1.91 7.19
N PHE A 164 -3.41 -3.03 7.63
CA PHE A 164 -3.70 -3.72 8.89
C PHE A 164 -2.51 -3.73 9.85
N ILE A 165 -1.52 -2.86 9.65
CA ILE A 165 -0.31 -2.83 10.48
C ILE A 165 -0.62 -2.54 11.95
N ASP A 166 -1.65 -1.74 12.22
CA ASP A 166 -2.09 -1.37 13.57
C ASP A 166 -3.07 -2.39 14.19
N TRP A 167 -3.22 -3.57 13.57
CA TRP A 167 -4.09 -4.64 14.05
C TRP A 167 -3.26 -5.86 14.47
N PRO A 168 -2.71 -5.89 15.71
CA PRO A 168 -1.75 -6.92 16.15
C PRO A 168 -2.25 -8.35 16.01
N TRP A 169 -3.55 -8.57 16.20
CA TRP A 169 -4.17 -9.89 16.07
C TRP A 169 -4.18 -10.40 14.62
N LEU A 170 -4.28 -9.51 13.61
CA LEU A 170 -4.10 -9.87 12.20
C LEU A 170 -2.62 -10.03 11.85
N ALA A 171 -1.77 -9.18 12.40
CA ALA A 171 -0.33 -9.30 12.24
C ALA A 171 0.21 -10.64 12.76
N ALA A 172 -0.45 -11.26 13.73
CA ALA A 172 -0.13 -12.62 14.18
C ALA A 172 -0.20 -13.68 13.07
N SER A 173 -0.91 -13.44 11.95
CA SER A 173 -0.92 -14.33 10.79
C SER A 173 0.35 -14.27 9.94
N LEU A 174 1.13 -13.19 10.03
CA LEU A 174 2.26 -12.91 9.13
C LEU A 174 3.37 -13.96 9.16
N PRO A 175 3.77 -14.55 10.29
CA PRO A 175 4.81 -15.59 10.32
C PRO A 175 4.47 -16.82 9.49
N VAL A 176 3.18 -17.15 9.35
CA VAL A 176 2.69 -18.33 8.62
C VAL A 176 2.20 -17.97 7.21
N TRP A 177 1.42 -16.90 7.10
CA TRP A 177 0.68 -16.55 5.89
C TRP A 177 1.36 -15.48 5.04
N GLY A 178 2.28 -14.71 5.65
CA GLY A 178 2.96 -13.59 5.05
C GLY A 178 2.02 -12.42 4.71
N ALA A 179 2.60 -11.30 4.33
CA ALA A 179 1.83 -10.13 3.88
C ALA A 179 0.99 -10.43 2.62
N THR A 180 1.47 -11.35 1.77
CA THR A 180 0.76 -11.79 0.55
C THR A 180 -0.51 -12.56 0.90
N GLY A 181 -0.44 -13.49 1.84
CA GLY A 181 -1.59 -14.27 2.29
C GLY A 181 -2.62 -13.42 3.05
N LEU A 182 -2.16 -12.51 3.93
CA LEU A 182 -3.06 -11.56 4.59
C LEU A 182 -3.77 -10.68 3.57
N GLY A 183 -3.05 -10.12 2.58
CA GLY A 183 -3.64 -9.34 1.50
C GLY A 183 -4.66 -10.13 0.68
N TRP A 184 -4.37 -11.40 0.36
CA TRP A 184 -5.33 -12.29 -0.30
C TRP A 184 -6.59 -12.48 0.54
N SER A 185 -6.45 -12.73 1.83
CA SER A 185 -7.59 -12.94 2.74
C SER A 185 -8.51 -11.72 2.77
N VAL A 186 -7.95 -10.50 2.83
CA VAL A 186 -8.72 -9.25 2.79
C VAL A 186 -9.51 -9.11 1.49
N VAL A 187 -8.87 -9.34 0.35
CA VAL A 187 -9.53 -9.25 -0.97
C VAL A 187 -10.59 -10.33 -1.12
N ALA A 188 -10.32 -11.56 -0.66
CA ALA A 188 -11.26 -12.68 -0.69
C ALA A 188 -12.48 -12.43 0.21
N ILE A 189 -12.29 -11.84 1.40
CA ILE A 189 -13.38 -11.44 2.29
C ILE A 189 -14.26 -10.39 1.60
N GLY A 190 -13.68 -9.33 1.05
CA GLY A 190 -14.45 -8.29 0.36
C GLY A 190 -15.19 -8.80 -0.87
N ALA A 191 -14.56 -9.68 -1.67
CA ALA A 191 -15.21 -10.34 -2.80
C ALA A 191 -16.32 -11.30 -2.34
N GLY A 192 -16.10 -12.02 -1.25
CA GLY A 192 -17.08 -12.91 -0.62
C GLY A 192 -18.30 -12.15 -0.12
N LEU A 193 -18.12 -11.02 0.56
CA LEU A 193 -19.21 -10.16 1.01
C LEU A 193 -20.04 -9.64 -0.16
N TRP A 194 -19.40 -9.19 -1.24
CA TRP A 194 -20.09 -8.81 -2.46
C TRP A 194 -20.90 -9.97 -3.04
N GLY A 195 -20.33 -11.19 -3.06
CA GLY A 195 -21.01 -12.39 -3.53
C GLY A 195 -22.24 -12.77 -2.71
N LEU A 196 -22.22 -12.55 -1.38
CA LEU A 196 -23.34 -12.86 -0.48
C LEU A 196 -24.61 -12.06 -0.77
N ILE A 197 -24.47 -10.80 -1.19
CA ILE A 197 -25.62 -9.91 -1.42
C ILE A 197 -26.29 -10.18 -2.77
N ARG A 198 -25.73 -11.05 -3.61
CA ARG A 198 -26.24 -11.39 -4.95
C ARG A 198 -26.71 -12.84 -4.96
N THR A 199 -27.94 -13.06 -5.40
CA THR A 199 -28.58 -14.38 -5.36
C THR A 199 -27.76 -15.42 -6.16
N GLU A 200 -27.26 -15.04 -7.34
CA GLU A 200 -26.54 -15.93 -8.27
C GLU A 200 -25.17 -16.37 -7.75
N THR A 201 -24.56 -15.60 -6.85
CA THR A 201 -23.20 -15.85 -6.34
C THR A 201 -23.14 -16.11 -4.84
N ARG A 202 -24.29 -16.19 -4.16
CA ARG A 202 -24.37 -16.31 -2.70
C ARG A 202 -23.57 -17.50 -2.14
N ILE A 203 -23.63 -18.65 -2.80
CA ILE A 203 -22.90 -19.86 -2.37
C ILE A 203 -21.39 -19.64 -2.52
N ALA A 204 -20.96 -19.09 -3.68
CA ALA A 204 -19.55 -18.79 -3.91
C ALA A 204 -19.03 -17.71 -2.92
N GLY A 205 -19.86 -16.71 -2.62
CA GLY A 205 -19.54 -15.68 -1.63
C GLY A 205 -19.37 -16.27 -0.21
N ALA A 206 -20.33 -17.10 0.22
CA ALA A 206 -20.27 -17.77 1.50
C ALA A 206 -19.03 -18.68 1.62
N SER A 207 -18.78 -19.48 0.59
CA SER A 207 -17.60 -20.38 0.59
C SER A 207 -16.28 -19.61 0.59
N ALA A 208 -16.17 -18.47 -0.12
CA ALA A 208 -14.98 -17.63 -0.09
C ALA A 208 -14.73 -17.06 1.30
N LEU A 209 -15.78 -16.60 2.00
CA LEU A 209 -15.67 -16.10 3.38
C LEU A 209 -15.21 -17.21 4.34
N VAL A 210 -15.78 -18.40 4.22
CA VAL A 210 -15.38 -19.54 5.05
C VAL A 210 -13.93 -19.91 4.80
N VAL A 211 -13.51 -20.04 3.54
CA VAL A 211 -12.12 -20.40 3.21
C VAL A 211 -11.14 -19.34 3.66
N ALA A 212 -11.42 -18.06 3.40
CA ALA A 212 -10.55 -16.96 3.82
C ALA A 212 -10.48 -16.86 5.36
N GLY A 213 -11.62 -17.04 6.05
CA GLY A 213 -11.69 -17.06 7.51
C GLY A 213 -10.92 -18.23 8.13
N ILE A 214 -11.05 -19.45 7.56
CA ILE A 214 -10.30 -20.62 8.01
C ILE A 214 -8.80 -20.42 7.76
N ALA A 215 -8.41 -19.98 6.55
CA ALA A 215 -7.00 -19.76 6.22
C ALA A 215 -6.34 -18.74 7.16
N LEU A 216 -7.02 -17.64 7.43
CA LEU A 216 -6.54 -16.60 8.35
C LEU A 216 -6.51 -17.12 9.80
N GLY A 217 -7.58 -17.80 10.25
CA GLY A 217 -7.67 -18.37 11.59
C GLY A 217 -6.58 -19.43 11.85
N VAL A 218 -6.35 -20.32 10.89
CA VAL A 218 -5.27 -21.32 10.98
C VAL A 218 -3.91 -20.63 11.04
N ALA A 219 -3.67 -19.60 10.21
CA ALA A 219 -2.41 -18.87 10.22
C ALA A 219 -2.14 -18.18 11.57
N ILE A 220 -3.18 -17.61 12.20
CA ILE A 220 -3.07 -17.00 13.52
C ILE A 220 -2.80 -18.07 14.60
N LEU A 221 -3.54 -19.16 14.58
CA LEU A 221 -3.39 -20.25 15.57
C LEU A 221 -2.05 -20.99 15.46
N MET A 222 -1.51 -21.11 14.25
CA MET A 222 -0.21 -21.73 13.99
C MET A 222 0.97 -20.76 14.12
N SER A 223 0.70 -19.49 14.41
CA SER A 223 1.77 -18.50 14.59
C SER A 223 2.67 -18.94 15.76
N PRO A 224 3.98 -19.03 15.54
CA PRO A 224 4.90 -19.40 16.60
C PRO A 224 4.87 -18.33 17.70
N ALA A 225 4.76 -18.77 18.95
CA ALA A 225 4.98 -17.89 20.07
C ALA A 225 6.44 -17.44 20.06
N VAL A 226 6.64 -16.11 20.01
CA VAL A 226 7.99 -15.55 20.19
C VAL A 226 8.34 -15.70 21.67
N VAL A 227 9.16 -16.69 21.99
CA VAL A 227 9.71 -16.85 23.32
C VAL A 227 11.08 -16.14 23.31
N PRO A 228 11.26 -15.08 24.08
CA PRO A 228 12.58 -14.44 24.21
C PRO A 228 13.59 -15.47 24.74
N THR A 229 14.70 -15.63 24.04
CA THR A 229 15.81 -16.49 24.46
C THR A 229 17.05 -15.65 24.62
N GLY A 230 17.59 -15.56 25.83
CA GLY A 230 18.78 -14.77 26.15
C GLY A 230 18.47 -13.60 27.09
N GLU A 231 19.52 -12.88 27.43
CA GLU A 231 19.43 -11.69 28.27
C GLU A 231 18.80 -10.52 27.48
N PRO A 232 18.04 -9.64 28.17
CA PRO A 232 17.50 -8.45 27.55
C PRO A 232 18.62 -7.52 27.04
N VAL A 233 18.47 -7.03 25.81
CA VAL A 233 19.38 -6.04 25.23
C VAL A 233 18.66 -4.69 25.16
N THR A 234 19.27 -3.65 25.73
CA THR A 234 18.74 -2.29 25.67
C THR A 234 19.15 -1.65 24.35
N VAL A 235 18.18 -1.35 23.49
CA VAL A 235 18.42 -0.79 22.16
C VAL A 235 18.00 0.68 22.11
N ALA A 236 18.89 1.55 21.65
CA ALA A 236 18.59 2.95 21.40
C ALA A 236 18.61 3.27 19.91
N ALA A 237 17.50 3.77 19.38
CA ALA A 237 17.44 4.29 18.01
C ALA A 237 17.70 5.81 18.01
N ILE A 238 18.71 6.24 17.26
CA ILE A 238 19.10 7.65 17.17
C ILE A 238 18.29 8.33 16.05
N GLN A 239 17.64 9.44 16.38
CA GLN A 239 16.92 10.26 15.41
C GLN A 239 17.42 11.71 15.45
N PRO A 240 18.44 12.06 14.65
CA PRO A 240 19.07 13.39 14.70
C PRO A 240 18.20 14.52 14.16
N GLY A 241 17.10 14.20 13.46
CA GLY A 241 16.19 15.21 12.90
C GLY A 241 16.83 16.11 11.85
N THR A 242 17.85 15.62 11.13
CA THR A 242 18.54 16.36 10.07
C THR A 242 17.63 16.54 8.88
N SER A 243 17.44 17.77 8.41
CA SER A 243 16.70 18.04 7.17
C SER A 243 17.48 17.56 5.94
N LEU A 244 16.79 17.44 4.80
CA LEU A 244 17.45 17.03 3.56
C LEU A 244 18.43 18.11 3.09
N GLU A 245 18.09 19.39 3.27
CA GLU A 245 18.93 20.54 2.93
C GLU A 245 20.18 20.54 3.78
N GLU A 246 20.07 20.36 5.12
CA GLU A 246 21.23 20.24 6.01
C GLU A 246 22.14 19.08 5.61
N LYS A 247 21.54 17.94 5.25
CA LYS A 247 22.28 16.71 4.93
C LYS A 247 23.19 16.87 3.70
N TRP A 248 22.76 17.66 2.71
CA TRP A 248 23.50 17.91 1.48
C TRP A 248 24.36 19.18 1.51
N ASP A 249 24.35 19.93 2.61
CA ASP A 249 25.24 21.08 2.81
C ASP A 249 26.56 20.63 3.42
N PRO A 250 27.70 20.67 2.70
CA PRO A 250 29.00 20.26 3.23
C PRO A 250 29.42 21.05 4.48
N SER A 251 28.94 22.29 4.64
CA SER A 251 29.25 23.11 5.81
C SER A 251 28.61 22.60 7.11
N GLN A 252 27.51 21.82 7.00
CA GLN A 252 26.79 21.24 8.13
C GLN A 252 27.31 19.86 8.56
N SER A 253 28.19 19.23 7.76
CA SER A 253 28.66 17.87 7.98
C SER A 253 29.19 17.62 9.40
N ARG A 254 29.96 18.59 9.92
CA ARG A 254 30.50 18.51 11.28
C ARG A 254 29.42 18.62 12.35
N ALA A 255 28.48 19.56 12.19
CA ALA A 255 27.39 19.74 13.14
C ALA A 255 26.45 18.54 13.21
N ILE A 256 26.18 17.90 12.04
CA ILE A 256 25.41 16.65 11.95
C ILE A 256 26.14 15.53 12.69
N ALA A 257 27.45 15.36 12.44
CA ALA A 257 28.25 14.36 13.12
C ALA A 257 28.27 14.57 14.64
N GLU A 258 28.54 15.78 15.12
CA GLU A 258 28.53 16.11 16.54
C GLU A 258 27.19 15.83 17.22
N ARG A 259 26.06 16.09 16.50
CA ARG A 259 24.71 15.77 16.97
C ARG A 259 24.51 14.26 17.14
N VAL A 260 24.87 13.45 16.13
CA VAL A 260 24.74 11.98 16.18
C VAL A 260 25.62 11.39 17.29
N TRP A 261 26.87 11.87 17.41
CA TRP A 261 27.79 11.45 18.47
C TRP A 261 27.26 11.78 19.87
N SER A 262 26.75 12.98 20.06
CA SER A 262 26.21 13.40 21.37
C SER A 262 24.99 12.57 21.78
N MET A 263 24.12 12.24 20.81
CA MET A 263 22.97 11.38 21.07
C MET A 263 23.40 9.95 21.35
N THR A 264 24.42 9.43 20.67
CA THR A 264 25.00 8.10 20.94
C THR A 264 25.59 8.03 22.36
N ALA A 265 26.35 9.04 22.76
CA ALA A 265 26.88 9.12 24.13
C ALA A 265 25.75 9.19 25.17
N ALA A 266 24.72 9.99 24.92
CA ALA A 266 23.57 10.07 25.81
C ALA A 266 22.81 8.74 25.93
N ALA A 267 22.72 7.96 24.86
CA ALA A 267 22.12 6.62 24.87
C ALA A 267 22.96 5.63 25.69
N ALA A 268 24.29 5.65 25.52
CA ALA A 268 25.21 4.84 26.31
C ALA A 268 25.10 5.13 27.82
N VAL A 269 25.06 6.41 28.21
CA VAL A 269 24.87 6.83 29.62
C VAL A 269 23.53 6.33 30.18
N GLN A 270 22.52 6.17 29.34
CA GLN A 270 21.21 5.61 29.74
C GLN A 270 21.19 4.07 29.73
N GLY A 271 22.31 3.42 29.49
CA GLY A 271 22.47 1.97 29.56
C GLY A 271 22.05 1.25 28.27
N ALA A 272 22.21 1.89 27.11
CA ALA A 272 22.04 1.22 25.84
C ALA A 272 23.21 0.27 25.57
N ASP A 273 22.93 -0.99 25.25
CA ASP A 273 23.90 -1.99 24.80
C ASP A 273 24.13 -1.86 23.29
N LEU A 274 23.08 -1.51 22.54
CA LEU A 274 23.07 -1.41 21.10
C LEU A 274 22.48 -0.06 20.65
N VAL A 275 23.21 0.66 19.80
CA VAL A 275 22.78 1.94 19.24
C VAL A 275 22.56 1.81 17.73
N LEU A 276 21.35 2.12 17.27
CA LEU A 276 20.97 2.08 15.85
C LEU A 276 21.01 3.49 15.27
N TRP A 277 21.88 3.72 14.31
CA TRP A 277 21.90 4.96 13.55
C TRP A 277 20.93 4.84 12.34
N PRO A 278 20.27 5.94 11.95
CA PRO A 278 19.42 5.94 10.76
C PRO A 278 20.27 5.85 9.49
N GLU A 279 19.61 5.56 8.36
CA GLU A 279 20.25 5.54 7.05
C GLU A 279 21.00 6.86 6.78
N SER A 280 22.28 6.72 6.40
CA SER A 280 23.16 7.87 6.13
C SER A 280 23.10 8.92 7.26
N ALA A 281 23.25 8.51 8.50
CA ALA A 281 23.17 9.38 9.68
C ALA A 281 24.18 10.51 9.66
N ILE A 282 25.36 10.25 9.12
CA ILE A 282 26.47 11.19 8.98
C ILE A 282 26.94 11.17 7.52
N PRO A 283 27.33 12.33 6.93
CA PRO A 283 27.72 12.42 5.54
C PRO A 283 29.18 11.98 5.29
N TYR A 284 29.57 10.84 5.85
CA TYR A 284 30.86 10.21 5.65
C TYR A 284 30.68 8.77 5.17
N ASN A 285 31.61 8.30 4.35
CA ASN A 285 31.56 6.94 3.80
C ASN A 285 32.48 6.00 4.59
N LEU A 286 31.90 5.10 5.35
CA LEU A 286 32.63 4.15 6.21
C LEU A 286 33.49 3.16 5.40
N GLU A 287 33.07 2.79 4.19
CA GLU A 287 33.78 1.82 3.35
C GLU A 287 35.07 2.41 2.78
N ASN A 288 35.03 3.69 2.41
CA ASN A 288 36.12 4.36 1.68
C ASN A 288 37.00 5.27 2.56
N ASP A 289 36.60 5.52 3.81
CA ASP A 289 37.34 6.37 4.76
C ASP A 289 37.79 5.56 5.98
N ALA A 290 39.04 5.09 5.94
CA ALA A 290 39.63 4.31 7.02
C ALA A 290 39.71 5.11 8.36
N THR A 291 39.98 6.42 8.26
CA THR A 291 40.08 7.29 9.44
C THR A 291 38.72 7.41 10.12
N TYR A 292 37.68 7.57 9.33
CA TYR A 292 36.32 7.63 9.87
C TYR A 292 35.90 6.28 10.49
N ARG A 293 36.24 5.16 9.84
CA ARG A 293 35.99 3.82 10.41
C ARG A 293 36.68 3.64 11.78
N GLU A 294 37.95 3.95 11.87
CA GLU A 294 38.73 3.87 13.13
C GLU A 294 38.12 4.76 14.22
N MET A 295 37.62 5.94 13.86
CA MET A 295 36.96 6.85 14.78
C MET A 295 35.63 6.25 15.29
N VAL A 296 34.78 5.67 14.45
CA VAL A 296 33.56 5.00 14.88
C VAL A 296 33.85 3.83 15.80
N GLU A 297 34.80 2.97 15.42
CA GLU A 297 35.20 1.82 16.23
C GLU A 297 35.79 2.20 17.58
N SER A 298 36.61 3.26 17.62
CA SER A 298 37.19 3.74 18.90
C SER A 298 36.12 4.30 19.82
N TYR A 299 35.15 5.03 19.23
CA TYR A 299 34.06 5.64 19.98
C TYR A 299 33.07 4.58 20.52
N ALA A 300 32.78 3.55 19.74
CA ALA A 300 31.95 2.42 20.18
C ALA A 300 32.62 1.69 21.38
N ARG A 301 33.96 1.47 21.31
CA ARG A 301 34.73 0.87 22.39
C ARG A 301 34.80 1.77 23.64
N GLU A 302 34.95 3.09 23.48
CA GLU A 302 35.02 4.04 24.59
C GLU A 302 33.68 4.11 25.35
N LEU A 303 32.57 4.02 24.64
CA LEU A 303 31.24 4.06 25.22
C LEU A 303 30.70 2.68 25.65
N ASP A 304 31.45 1.61 25.39
CA ASP A 304 31.03 0.21 25.63
C ASP A 304 29.65 -0.12 25.05
N VAL A 305 29.43 0.26 23.76
CA VAL A 305 28.18 0.00 23.01
C VAL A 305 28.48 -0.61 21.66
N GLU A 306 27.56 -1.40 21.17
CA GLU A 306 27.53 -1.80 19.73
C GLU A 306 26.82 -0.72 18.89
N ILE A 307 27.39 -0.36 17.73
CA ILE A 307 26.78 0.61 16.81
C ILE A 307 26.43 -0.09 15.49
N VAL A 308 25.15 -0.09 15.13
CA VAL A 308 24.70 -0.50 13.82
C VAL A 308 24.45 0.76 12.99
N LEU A 309 25.07 0.81 11.84
CA LEU A 309 24.98 1.95 10.90
C LEU A 309 24.98 1.45 9.46
N ASN A 310 24.53 2.32 8.51
CA ASN A 310 24.46 2.03 7.08
C ASN A 310 25.23 3.10 6.31
#